data_07c1ab601a186bd06a61858968eb277d
#
_entry.id   07c1ab601a186bd06a61858968eb277d
#
_cell.length_a   1.000
_cell.length_b   1.000
_cell.length_c   1.000
_cell.angle_alpha   90.00
_cell.angle_beta   90.00
_cell.angle_gamma   90.00
#
_symmetry.space_group_name_H-M   'P 1'
#
loop_
_entity.id
_entity.type
_entity.pdbx_description
1 polymer ?
#
loop_
_entity_poly.entity_id
_entity_poly.type
_entity_poly.pdbx_seq_one_letter_code
_entity_poly.pdbx_strand_id
1 'polypeptide(L)'
;MKRSTKIALGASAATVFGLVVATAFAHPGDMGPEMMMMQGDAGSMGGPMAGMQHGDASFADDMRLVHAMLTDNTKIKRTVENLPDGIRTVTESDDPAVARAIKAHVASMEKRLNEGRVFNLFSPTLPVLLENKDKIKTVVEASEKGAIVTQTTHDPKVVTALQAHALEVNELARDGMVAMMRNMRTAMMERMRQH
;
A
#
# COMPACT_ATOMS: atom_id res chain seq x y z
N MET A 1 -54.43 -1.26 -17.65
CA MET A 1 -53.23 -0.62 -18.22
C MET A 1 -52.73 0.44 -17.23
N LYS A 2 -51.70 0.17 -16.45
CA LYS A 2 -51.06 1.16 -15.54
C LYS A 2 -49.64 1.39 -16.03
N ARG A 3 -49.37 2.61 -16.49
CA ARG A 3 -48.02 3.05 -16.93
C ARG A 3 -47.23 3.43 -15.68
N SER A 4 -46.06 2.76 -15.48
CA SER A 4 -45.08 3.13 -14.47
C SER A 4 -44.10 4.12 -15.06
N THR A 5 -44.07 5.32 -14.51
CA THR A 5 -43.09 6.37 -14.82
C THR A 5 -41.86 6.14 -14.01
N LYS A 6 -40.72 5.91 -14.68
CA LYS A 6 -39.38 5.85 -14.03
C LYS A 6 -38.84 7.28 -13.95
N ILE A 7 -38.66 7.76 -12.73
CA ILE A 7 -37.96 9.02 -12.45
C ILE A 7 -36.48 8.68 -12.20
N ALA A 8 -35.62 9.18 -13.08
CA ALA A 8 -34.17 9.17 -12.86
C ALA A 8 -33.80 10.41 -12.06
N LEU A 9 -33.33 10.24 -10.85
CA LEU A 9 -32.71 11.31 -10.06
C LEU A 9 -31.20 11.21 -10.21
N GLY A 10 -30.63 12.09 -10.98
CA GLY A 10 -29.19 12.36 -10.96
C GLY A 10 -28.88 13.30 -9.79
N ALA A 11 -27.98 12.90 -8.93
CA ALA A 11 -27.41 13.78 -7.92
C ALA A 11 -25.89 13.80 -8.09
N SER A 12 -25.41 14.86 -8.75
CA SER A 12 -23.99 15.28 -8.67
C SER A 12 -23.78 15.96 -7.33
N ALA A 13 -22.93 15.39 -6.49
CA ALA A 13 -22.39 16.08 -5.32
C ALA A 13 -20.91 16.36 -5.58
N ALA A 14 -20.63 17.59 -6.03
CA ALA A 14 -19.29 18.15 -6.03
C ALA A 14 -18.96 18.63 -4.60
N THR A 15 -18.07 17.93 -3.92
CA THR A 15 -17.56 18.38 -2.62
C THR A 15 -16.23 19.10 -2.82
N VAL A 16 -16.27 20.42 -2.61
CA VAL A 16 -15.12 21.32 -2.60
C VAL A 16 -14.34 21.08 -1.31
N PHE A 17 -13.09 20.61 -1.42
CA PHE A 17 -12.17 20.56 -0.29
C PHE A 17 -11.46 21.90 -0.15
N GLY A 18 -11.73 22.56 0.98
CA GLY A 18 -11.09 23.81 1.37
C GLY A 18 -9.63 23.61 1.77
N LEU A 19 -8.77 24.42 1.16
CA LEU A 19 -7.34 24.55 1.45
C LEU A 19 -7.16 25.27 2.78
N VAL A 20 -6.65 24.59 3.80
CA VAL A 20 -6.16 25.24 5.02
C VAL A 20 -4.65 25.48 4.87
N VAL A 21 -4.27 26.74 4.68
CA VAL A 21 -2.88 27.18 4.69
C VAL A 21 -2.49 27.44 6.13
N ALA A 22 -1.61 26.62 6.68
CA ALA A 22 -0.96 26.88 7.97
C ALA A 22 0.35 27.63 7.72
N THR A 23 0.38 28.90 8.12
CA THR A 23 1.60 29.72 8.14
C THR A 23 2.46 29.33 9.33
N ALA A 24 3.65 28.77 9.04
CA ALA A 24 4.68 28.54 10.06
C ALA A 24 5.50 29.81 10.29
N PHE A 25 5.54 30.27 11.53
CA PHE A 25 6.42 31.34 11.99
C PHE A 25 7.86 30.84 12.07
N ALA A 26 8.75 31.49 11.35
CA ALA A 26 10.20 31.34 11.51
C ALA A 26 10.69 32.17 12.68
N HIS A 27 11.50 31.57 13.55
CA HIS A 27 12.34 32.31 14.50
C HIS A 27 13.79 32.19 14.07
N PRO A 28 14.54 33.32 13.98
CA PRO A 28 15.97 33.29 13.75
C PRO A 28 16.73 33.47 15.09
N GLY A 29 17.78 32.72 15.27
CA GLY A 29 18.75 32.87 16.38
C GLY A 29 19.61 31.62 16.42
N ASP A 30 20.74 31.68 15.99
CA ASP A 30 22.00 32.32 16.24
C ASP A 30 23.10 31.27 16.56
N MET A 31 24.24 31.41 15.88
CA MET A 31 25.60 31.01 16.21
C MET A 31 26.01 29.53 16.25
N GLY A 32 27.01 29.15 15.61
CA GLY A 32 28.36 29.59 15.38
C GLY A 32 29.19 28.60 14.58
N PRO A 33 30.33 29.00 14.02
CA PRO A 33 31.12 28.17 13.12
C PRO A 33 32.16 27.34 13.88
N GLU A 34 32.70 26.36 13.17
CA GLU A 34 33.88 25.56 13.51
C GLU A 34 33.61 24.17 14.11
N MET A 35 33.59 23.20 13.21
CA MET A 35 34.56 22.09 13.28
C MET A 35 34.82 21.55 11.89
N MET A 36 35.98 21.92 11.42
CA MET A 36 36.63 21.48 10.19
C MET A 36 37.09 20.04 10.30
N MET A 37 36.90 19.31 9.21
CA MET A 37 37.71 18.16 8.78
C MET A 37 37.74 16.92 9.68
N MET A 38 37.04 15.87 9.22
CA MET A 38 37.64 14.56 9.05
C MET A 38 36.97 13.87 7.88
N GLN A 39 37.62 13.98 6.74
CA GLN A 39 37.38 13.21 5.54
C GLN A 39 37.95 11.82 5.81
N GLY A 40 37.08 10.94 6.34
CA GLY A 40 37.36 9.52 6.47
C GLY A 40 36.67 8.81 5.33
N ASP A 41 37.47 8.27 4.40
CA ASP A 41 37.04 7.28 3.42
C ASP A 41 36.38 6.10 4.14
N ALA A 42 35.09 6.14 4.31
CA ALA A 42 34.30 4.99 4.74
C ALA A 42 33.97 4.17 3.50
N GLY A 43 34.82 3.18 3.26
CA GLY A 43 34.65 2.16 2.24
C GLY A 43 33.20 1.65 2.24
N SER A 44 32.63 1.65 1.05
CA SER A 44 31.34 1.09 0.69
C SER A 44 31.19 -0.34 1.19
N MET A 45 30.74 -0.51 2.42
CA MET A 45 30.14 -1.76 2.86
C MET A 45 28.69 -1.73 2.41
N GLY A 46 28.45 -2.12 1.15
CA GLY A 46 27.14 -2.39 0.62
C GLY A 46 26.51 -3.55 1.39
N GLY A 47 25.81 -3.23 2.49
CA GLY A 47 24.98 -4.19 3.20
C GLY A 47 23.78 -4.60 2.35
N PRO A 48 23.04 -5.67 2.75
CA PRO A 48 21.92 -6.23 1.99
C PRO A 48 20.73 -5.28 1.79
N MET A 49 20.81 -4.03 2.23
CA MET A 49 19.84 -2.95 2.03
C MET A 49 20.10 -2.07 0.78
N ALA A 50 21.13 -2.36 -0.03
CA ALA A 50 21.47 -1.56 -1.21
C ALA A 50 20.45 -1.62 -2.37
N GLY A 51 19.39 -2.44 -2.23
CA GLY A 51 18.26 -2.46 -3.17
C GLY A 51 17.08 -1.55 -2.79
N MET A 52 17.13 -0.85 -1.66
CA MET A 52 16.17 0.20 -1.34
C MET A 52 16.55 1.43 -2.14
N GLN A 53 15.74 1.76 -3.15
CA GLN A 53 15.92 2.98 -3.93
C GLN A 53 15.92 4.18 -2.99
N HIS A 54 17.10 4.74 -2.77
CA HIS A 54 17.31 5.96 -2.02
C HIS A 54 16.63 7.10 -2.81
N GLY A 55 15.44 7.51 -2.41
CA GLY A 55 14.73 8.61 -3.07
C GLY A 55 13.21 8.59 -2.92
N ASP A 56 12.62 7.55 -2.34
CA ASP A 56 11.19 7.52 -2.09
C ASP A 56 10.87 8.04 -0.68
N ALA A 57 10.63 9.36 -0.57
CA ALA A 57 10.32 10.00 0.71
C ALA A 57 9.06 9.41 1.39
N SER A 58 8.14 8.83 0.62
CA SER A 58 6.92 8.20 1.16
C SER A 58 7.14 6.78 1.67
N PHE A 59 8.28 6.14 1.36
CA PHE A 59 8.55 4.75 1.76
C PHE A 59 8.51 4.53 3.28
N ALA A 60 9.13 5.44 4.04
CA ALA A 60 9.14 5.36 5.51
C ALA A 60 7.74 5.52 6.10
N ASP A 61 6.89 6.36 5.50
CA ASP A 61 5.51 6.55 5.92
C ASP A 61 4.67 5.30 5.64
N ASP A 62 4.82 4.72 4.44
CA ASP A 62 4.14 3.49 4.08
C ASP A 62 4.55 2.32 4.97
N MET A 63 5.85 2.23 5.31
CA MET A 63 6.34 1.22 6.25
C MET A 63 5.75 1.37 7.64
N ARG A 64 5.56 2.60 8.13
CA ARG A 64 4.89 2.83 9.41
C ARG A 64 3.44 2.38 9.39
N LEU A 65 2.72 2.63 8.30
CA LEU A 65 1.34 2.16 8.12
C LEU A 65 1.26 0.62 8.13
N VAL A 66 2.12 -0.04 7.35
CA VAL A 66 2.20 -1.50 7.29
C VAL A 66 2.54 -2.07 8.67
N HIS A 67 3.56 -1.53 9.34
CA HIS A 67 3.94 -1.98 10.68
C HIS A 67 2.80 -1.85 11.68
N ALA A 68 2.08 -0.71 11.70
CA ALA A 68 0.94 -0.50 12.57
C ALA A 68 -0.17 -1.54 12.31
N MET A 69 -0.51 -1.79 11.05
CA MET A 69 -1.52 -2.79 10.69
C MET A 69 -1.10 -4.21 11.06
N LEU A 70 0.17 -4.59 10.82
CA LEU A 70 0.66 -5.93 11.15
C LEU A 70 0.78 -6.15 12.67
N THR A 71 1.02 -5.11 13.44
CA THR A 71 1.05 -5.17 14.92
C THR A 71 -0.36 -5.33 15.48
N ASP A 72 -1.32 -4.62 14.93
CA ASP A 72 -2.74 -4.63 15.32
C ASP A 72 -3.60 -5.57 14.45
N ASN A 73 -2.99 -6.57 13.82
CA ASN A 73 -3.64 -7.44 12.84
C ASN A 73 -4.91 -8.13 13.36
N THR A 74 -4.97 -8.46 14.65
CA THR A 74 -6.16 -9.06 15.28
C THR A 74 -7.39 -8.15 15.26
N LYS A 75 -7.22 -6.85 15.06
CA LYS A 75 -8.29 -5.87 14.91
C LYS A 75 -8.77 -5.72 13.45
N ILE A 76 -8.10 -6.37 12.50
CA ILE A 76 -8.41 -6.28 11.08
C ILE A 76 -9.37 -7.40 10.69
N LYS A 77 -10.47 -7.03 10.05
CA LYS A 77 -11.42 -7.94 9.40
C LYS A 77 -11.24 -7.81 7.89
N ARG A 78 -10.95 -8.93 7.24
CA ARG A 78 -10.76 -8.95 5.80
C ARG A 78 -11.57 -10.05 5.15
N THR A 79 -12.23 -9.72 4.04
CA THR A 79 -12.90 -10.68 3.16
C THR A 79 -12.40 -10.51 1.73
N VAL A 80 -12.34 -11.62 1.00
CA VAL A 80 -11.95 -11.67 -0.40
C VAL A 80 -13.00 -12.44 -1.17
N GLU A 81 -13.43 -11.85 -2.27
CA GLU A 81 -14.28 -12.48 -3.27
C GLU A 81 -13.47 -12.62 -4.56
N ASN A 82 -13.29 -13.84 -5.02
CA ASN A 82 -12.69 -14.10 -6.32
C ASN A 82 -13.75 -13.91 -7.41
N LEU A 83 -13.48 -12.95 -8.31
CA LEU A 83 -14.32 -12.70 -9.47
C LEU A 83 -13.80 -13.52 -10.67
N PRO A 84 -14.62 -13.78 -11.69
CA PRO A 84 -14.16 -14.45 -12.92
C PRO A 84 -13.04 -13.69 -13.64
N ASP A 85 -13.01 -12.36 -13.48
CA ASP A 85 -12.08 -11.44 -14.11
C ASP A 85 -11.18 -10.69 -13.10
N GLY A 86 -11.14 -11.13 -11.82
CA GLY A 86 -10.32 -10.44 -10.82
C GLY A 86 -10.64 -10.80 -9.38
N ILE A 87 -10.64 -9.77 -8.53
CA ILE A 87 -10.93 -9.88 -7.09
C ILE A 87 -11.72 -8.66 -6.60
N ARG A 88 -12.52 -8.89 -5.55
CA ARG A 88 -13.06 -7.82 -4.70
C ARG A 88 -12.68 -8.10 -3.25
N THR A 89 -12.11 -7.10 -2.58
CA THR A 89 -11.66 -7.25 -1.19
C THR A 89 -12.27 -6.17 -0.32
N VAL A 90 -12.64 -6.53 0.90
CA VAL A 90 -13.09 -5.59 1.95
C VAL A 90 -12.14 -5.74 3.12
N THR A 91 -11.51 -4.65 3.55
CA THR A 91 -10.59 -4.63 4.69
C THR A 91 -11.04 -3.54 5.65
N GLU A 92 -11.40 -3.91 6.87
CA GLU A 92 -12.03 -3.03 7.85
C GLU A 92 -11.52 -3.29 9.25
N SER A 93 -11.71 -2.30 10.14
CA SER A 93 -11.48 -2.40 11.58
C SER A 93 -12.50 -1.58 12.35
N ASP A 94 -12.93 -2.10 13.49
CA ASP A 94 -13.74 -1.34 14.45
C ASP A 94 -12.89 -0.35 15.28
N ASP A 95 -11.54 -0.51 15.25
CA ASP A 95 -10.62 0.44 15.85
C ASP A 95 -10.38 1.63 14.89
N PRO A 96 -10.72 2.87 15.29
CA PRO A 96 -10.60 4.02 14.40
C PRO A 96 -9.17 4.33 13.93
N ALA A 97 -8.16 3.98 14.72
CA ALA A 97 -6.76 4.19 14.33
C ALA A 97 -6.35 3.20 13.24
N VAL A 98 -6.72 1.93 13.40
CA VAL A 98 -6.48 0.88 12.40
C VAL A 98 -7.29 1.15 11.13
N ALA A 99 -8.54 1.58 11.23
CA ALA A 99 -9.37 1.97 10.08
C ALA A 99 -8.73 3.11 9.26
N ARG A 100 -8.16 4.11 9.94
CA ARG A 100 -7.41 5.18 9.26
C ARG A 100 -6.14 4.66 8.58
N ALA A 101 -5.40 3.77 9.25
CA ALA A 101 -4.19 3.17 8.68
C ALA A 101 -4.49 2.35 7.42
N ILE A 102 -5.56 1.55 7.43
CA ILE A 102 -6.04 0.79 6.27
C ILE A 102 -6.33 1.73 5.10
N LYS A 103 -7.12 2.80 5.33
CA LYS A 103 -7.46 3.76 4.26
C LYS A 103 -6.23 4.44 3.68
N ALA A 104 -5.33 4.91 4.54
CA ALA A 104 -4.10 5.57 4.11
C ALA A 104 -3.18 4.61 3.33
N HIS A 105 -3.03 3.38 3.81
CA HIS A 105 -2.23 2.37 3.12
C HIS A 105 -2.79 2.03 1.74
N VAL A 106 -4.10 1.77 1.62
CA VAL A 106 -4.73 1.44 0.34
C VAL A 106 -4.56 2.58 -0.66
N ALA A 107 -4.78 3.84 -0.25
CA ALA A 107 -4.59 5.00 -1.10
C ALA A 107 -3.13 5.16 -1.56
N SER A 108 -2.16 4.91 -0.67
CA SER A 108 -0.75 4.94 -1.03
C SER A 108 -0.37 3.84 -2.01
N MET A 109 -0.88 2.62 -1.82
CA MET A 109 -0.61 1.49 -2.73
C MET A 109 -1.23 1.69 -4.10
N GLU A 110 -2.46 2.23 -4.18
CA GLU A 110 -3.07 2.62 -5.46
C GLU A 110 -2.21 3.64 -6.21
N LYS A 111 -1.76 4.70 -5.51
CA LYS A 111 -0.88 5.71 -6.10
C LYS A 111 0.43 5.08 -6.61
N ARG A 112 1.08 4.22 -5.82
CA ARG A 112 2.31 3.54 -6.21
C ARG A 112 2.11 2.63 -7.42
N LEU A 113 1.03 1.89 -7.47
CA LEU A 113 0.70 1.04 -8.61
C LEU A 113 0.56 1.88 -9.89
N ASN A 114 -0.19 2.99 -9.82
CA ASN A 114 -0.38 3.90 -10.95
C ASN A 114 0.93 4.55 -11.42
N GLU A 115 1.82 4.90 -10.49
CA GLU A 115 3.12 5.48 -10.78
C GLU A 115 4.19 4.45 -11.17
N GLY A 116 3.89 3.14 -11.06
CA GLY A 116 4.85 2.06 -11.31
C GLY A 116 5.99 2.01 -10.28
N ARG A 117 5.78 2.57 -9.10
CA ARG A 117 6.78 2.57 -8.03
C ARG A 117 6.69 1.30 -7.21
N VAL A 118 7.81 0.59 -7.12
CA VAL A 118 7.88 -0.68 -6.39
C VAL A 118 7.82 -0.43 -4.88
N PHE A 119 6.86 -1.08 -4.23
CA PHE A 119 6.82 -1.26 -2.79
C PHE A 119 6.97 -2.75 -2.49
N ASN A 120 8.18 -3.26 -2.72
CA ASN A 120 8.43 -4.69 -2.54
C ASN A 120 8.87 -4.99 -1.10
N LEU A 121 7.93 -5.31 -0.25
CA LEU A 121 8.16 -5.84 1.09
C LEU A 121 8.22 -7.37 1.06
N PHE A 122 9.12 -7.92 0.24
CA PHE A 122 9.28 -9.37 0.19
C PHE A 122 8.01 -10.12 -0.27
N SER A 123 7.15 -9.43 -1.03
CA SER A 123 5.98 -10.02 -1.64
C SER A 123 6.37 -10.71 -2.95
N PRO A 124 6.12 -12.03 -3.09
CA PRO A 124 6.39 -12.74 -4.33
C PRO A 124 5.39 -12.38 -5.44
N THR A 125 4.23 -11.83 -5.10
CA THR A 125 3.15 -11.56 -6.05
C THR A 125 3.16 -10.14 -6.60
N LEU A 126 3.63 -9.15 -5.84
CA LEU A 126 3.67 -7.75 -6.25
C LEU A 126 4.45 -7.47 -7.55
N PRO A 127 5.63 -8.07 -7.81
CA PRO A 127 6.35 -7.83 -9.04
C PRO A 127 5.51 -8.14 -10.29
N VAL A 128 4.79 -9.25 -10.29
CA VAL A 128 3.91 -9.66 -11.41
C VAL A 128 2.79 -8.65 -11.63
N LEU A 129 2.20 -8.12 -10.56
CA LEU A 129 1.13 -7.12 -10.65
C LEU A 129 1.68 -5.78 -11.19
N LEU A 130 2.86 -5.37 -10.76
CA LEU A 130 3.52 -4.14 -11.23
C LEU A 130 3.88 -4.22 -12.71
N GLU A 131 4.42 -5.35 -13.17
CA GLU A 131 4.71 -5.60 -14.59
C GLU A 131 3.46 -5.55 -15.48
N ASN A 132 2.29 -5.86 -14.91
CA ASN A 132 1.02 -5.92 -15.61
C ASN A 132 0.05 -4.80 -15.19
N LYS A 133 0.52 -3.74 -14.54
CA LYS A 133 -0.32 -2.66 -13.98
C LYS A 133 -1.28 -2.05 -15.01
N ASP A 134 -0.83 -1.87 -16.24
CA ASP A 134 -1.62 -1.25 -17.32
C ASP A 134 -2.77 -2.15 -17.81
N LYS A 135 -2.78 -3.44 -17.42
CA LYS A 135 -3.86 -4.39 -17.69
C LYS A 135 -4.87 -4.49 -16.56
N ILE A 136 -4.59 -3.88 -15.41
CA ILE A 136 -5.40 -3.98 -14.20
C ILE A 136 -6.22 -2.70 -14.03
N LYS A 137 -7.54 -2.85 -14.03
CA LYS A 137 -8.45 -1.77 -13.61
C LYS A 137 -8.66 -1.87 -12.12
N THR A 138 -8.25 -0.85 -11.38
CA THR A 138 -8.42 -0.76 -9.93
C THR A 138 -9.51 0.27 -9.60
N VAL A 139 -10.43 -0.10 -8.70
CA VAL A 139 -11.42 0.80 -8.11
C VAL A 139 -11.28 0.70 -6.60
N VAL A 140 -11.03 1.83 -5.95
CA VAL A 140 -10.92 1.95 -4.49
C VAL A 140 -12.10 2.76 -3.96
N GLU A 141 -12.80 2.18 -3.00
CA GLU A 141 -13.91 2.82 -2.30
C GLU A 141 -13.57 2.88 -0.80
N ALA A 142 -13.55 4.09 -0.24
CA ALA A 142 -13.40 4.25 1.20
C ALA A 142 -14.72 3.92 1.90
N SER A 143 -14.68 3.05 2.92
CA SER A 143 -15.78 2.84 3.85
C SER A 143 -15.54 3.62 5.15
N GLU A 144 -16.53 3.66 6.03
CA GLU A 144 -16.36 4.25 7.37
C GLU A 144 -15.23 3.55 8.13
N LYS A 145 -15.16 2.22 8.05
CA LYS A 145 -14.26 1.36 8.83
C LYS A 145 -13.01 0.90 8.07
N GLY A 146 -12.82 1.30 6.81
CA GLY A 146 -11.69 0.83 6.03
C GLY A 146 -11.80 1.12 4.54
N ALA A 147 -11.52 0.12 3.70
CA ALA A 147 -11.54 0.25 2.25
C ALA A 147 -12.05 -1.02 1.55
N ILE A 148 -12.68 -0.80 0.41
CA ILE A 148 -13.09 -1.81 -0.55
C ILE A 148 -12.24 -1.63 -1.80
N VAL A 149 -11.60 -2.69 -2.29
CA VAL A 149 -10.79 -2.66 -3.49
C VAL A 149 -11.30 -3.70 -4.46
N THR A 150 -11.65 -3.25 -5.67
CA THR A 150 -12.00 -4.14 -6.79
C THR A 150 -10.94 -4.01 -7.87
N GLN A 151 -10.34 -5.12 -8.25
CA GLN A 151 -9.33 -5.18 -9.31
C GLN A 151 -9.76 -6.19 -10.36
N THR A 152 -9.82 -5.75 -11.61
CA THR A 152 -10.27 -6.58 -12.73
C THR A 152 -9.31 -6.48 -13.91
N THR A 153 -9.24 -7.54 -14.73
CA THR A 153 -8.41 -7.62 -15.92
C THR A 153 -9.01 -8.61 -16.92
N HIS A 154 -8.68 -8.45 -18.19
CA HIS A 154 -9.05 -9.42 -19.23
C HIS A 154 -7.98 -10.51 -19.47
N ASP A 155 -6.82 -10.42 -18.78
CA ASP A 155 -5.73 -11.39 -18.90
C ASP A 155 -5.87 -12.48 -17.82
N PRO A 156 -6.15 -13.74 -18.17
CA PRO A 156 -6.35 -14.82 -17.20
C PRO A 156 -5.12 -15.07 -16.30
N LYS A 157 -3.90 -14.79 -16.80
CA LYS A 157 -2.68 -14.92 -16.00
C LYS A 157 -2.62 -13.86 -14.92
N VAL A 158 -3.08 -12.65 -15.25
CA VAL A 158 -3.13 -11.53 -14.30
C VAL A 158 -4.26 -11.75 -13.29
N VAL A 159 -5.41 -12.34 -13.68
CA VAL A 159 -6.45 -12.78 -12.73
C VAL A 159 -5.86 -13.73 -11.69
N THR A 160 -5.11 -14.75 -12.13
CA THR A 160 -4.44 -15.70 -11.22
C THR A 160 -3.47 -14.98 -10.27
N ALA A 161 -2.71 -14.01 -10.77
CA ALA A 161 -1.78 -13.23 -9.94
C ALA A 161 -2.50 -12.34 -8.92
N LEU A 162 -3.63 -11.72 -9.29
CA LEU A 162 -4.48 -10.95 -8.37
C LEU A 162 -5.02 -11.84 -7.24
N GLN A 163 -5.52 -13.02 -7.58
CA GLN A 163 -6.05 -13.98 -6.60
C GLN A 163 -4.95 -14.50 -5.67
N ALA A 164 -3.75 -14.78 -6.20
CA ALA A 164 -2.59 -15.16 -5.39
C ALA A 164 -2.17 -14.03 -4.44
N HIS A 165 -2.14 -12.78 -4.91
CA HIS A 165 -1.86 -11.62 -4.08
C HIS A 165 -2.92 -11.43 -2.98
N ALA A 166 -4.19 -11.63 -3.28
CA ALA A 166 -5.24 -11.55 -2.28
C ALA A 166 -5.07 -12.58 -1.15
N LEU A 167 -4.62 -13.80 -1.47
CA LEU A 167 -4.29 -14.84 -0.49
C LEU A 167 -3.09 -14.45 0.37
N GLU A 168 -2.02 -13.93 -0.24
CA GLU A 168 -0.85 -13.42 0.47
C GLU A 168 -1.23 -12.34 1.48
N VAL A 169 -2.04 -11.37 1.06
CA VAL A 169 -2.51 -10.29 1.95
C VAL A 169 -3.43 -10.83 3.06
N ASN A 170 -4.22 -11.87 2.79
CA ASN A 170 -5.01 -12.53 3.84
C ASN A 170 -4.14 -13.15 4.91
N GLU A 171 -3.01 -13.78 4.53
CA GLU A 171 -2.04 -14.32 5.50
C GLU A 171 -1.41 -13.20 6.32
N LEU A 172 -1.03 -12.08 5.72
CA LEU A 172 -0.51 -10.92 6.43
C LEU A 172 -1.54 -10.33 7.40
N ALA A 173 -2.80 -10.23 7.00
CA ALA A 173 -3.87 -9.74 7.88
C ALA A 173 -4.17 -10.71 9.03
N ARG A 174 -4.07 -12.02 8.82
CA ARG A 174 -4.32 -13.04 9.84
C ARG A 174 -3.16 -13.20 10.82
N ASP A 175 -1.92 -13.32 10.30
CA ASP A 175 -0.74 -13.72 11.05
C ASP A 175 0.19 -12.54 11.37
N GLY A 176 -0.08 -11.35 10.85
CA GLY A 176 0.62 -10.10 11.15
C GLY A 176 2.13 -10.17 10.88
N MET A 177 2.92 -9.72 11.86
CA MET A 177 4.39 -9.71 11.78
C MET A 177 4.99 -11.10 11.55
N VAL A 178 4.33 -12.18 12.01
CA VAL A 178 4.81 -13.55 11.81
C VAL A 178 4.82 -13.92 10.32
N ALA A 179 3.74 -13.59 9.61
CA ALA A 179 3.67 -13.81 8.16
C ALA A 179 4.71 -12.98 7.42
N MET A 180 4.89 -11.72 7.79
CA MET A 180 5.90 -10.84 7.19
C MET A 180 7.31 -11.43 7.35
N MET A 181 7.68 -11.86 8.57
CA MET A 181 9.01 -12.46 8.82
C MET A 181 9.21 -13.76 8.04
N ARG A 182 8.16 -14.58 7.90
CA ARG A 182 8.18 -15.80 7.07
C ARG A 182 8.48 -15.46 5.61
N ASN A 183 7.79 -14.49 5.03
CA ASN A 183 7.97 -14.05 3.65
C ASN A 183 9.39 -13.50 3.42
N MET A 184 9.90 -12.68 4.34
CA MET A 184 11.29 -12.18 4.29
C MET A 184 12.30 -13.32 4.26
N ARG A 185 12.14 -14.32 5.12
CA ARG A 185 13.03 -15.48 5.18
C ARG A 185 13.00 -16.28 3.89
N THR A 186 11.84 -16.51 3.33
CA THR A 186 11.68 -17.22 2.05
C THR A 186 12.37 -16.47 0.92
N ALA A 187 12.12 -15.17 0.78
CA ALA A 187 12.74 -14.33 -0.24
C ALA A 187 14.29 -14.29 -0.10
N MET A 188 14.80 -14.26 1.12
CA MET A 188 16.25 -14.32 1.36
C MET A 188 16.84 -15.67 0.95
N MET A 189 16.17 -16.78 1.28
CA MET A 189 16.64 -18.12 0.89
C MET A 189 16.63 -18.32 -0.63
N GLU A 190 15.62 -17.80 -1.32
CA GLU A 190 15.55 -17.87 -2.79
C GLU A 190 16.71 -17.10 -3.44
N ARG A 191 17.01 -15.89 -2.95
CA ARG A 191 18.17 -15.12 -3.43
C ARG A 191 19.50 -15.85 -3.23
N MET A 192 19.67 -16.52 -2.08
CA MET A 192 20.89 -17.31 -1.81
C MET A 192 21.03 -18.54 -2.70
N ARG A 193 19.96 -19.08 -3.27
CA ARG A 193 19.98 -20.21 -4.21
C ARG A 193 20.33 -19.80 -5.64
N GLN A 194 20.15 -18.51 -5.98
CA GLN A 194 20.41 -17.98 -7.32
C GLN A 194 21.86 -17.50 -7.52
N HIS A 195 22.66 -17.48 -6.45
CA HIS A 195 24.09 -17.15 -6.43
C HIS A 195 24.93 -18.36 -6.05
#